data_1306a6b1590966255e797f7497fdcf09
#
_entry.id   1306a6b1590966255e797f7497fdcf09
#
_cell.length_a   1.000
_cell.length_b   1.000
_cell.length_c   1.000
_cell.angle_alpha   90.00
_cell.angle_beta   90.00
_cell.angle_gamma   90.00
#
_symmetry.space_group_name_H-M   'P 1'
#
loop_
_entity.id
_entity.type
_entity.pdbx_description
1 polymer ?
#
loop_
_entity_poly.entity_id
_entity_poly.type
_entity_poly.pdbx_seq_one_letter_code
_entity_poly.pdbx_strand_id
1 'polypeptide(L)'
;EIADEAPTYFSPGTNKEMAKNELLNSTLYRDLIISADGKTTAILLNLKVNETLEIMIEQRDALRLKRLSGSLSDSEFKELNTISKEIKNFRKQERDKNANMVATIRTVLDQYKNKAGIFLGGVPMITVDMIDFIQKDIQIFGAAILLFLIVALLIIFKNPRWMFISMACCVLGLINMTGFLGLVGWPVTVVSANFVALLLIFSLSISVHLTVRYRELITLYPDKPQSWLVFNTMRDKWEPCLYTTITTMVGFGSLLVAGIRPVIDFGWMMLISMGAIFVMVFLFFPTALMNLKKIQIVSTSDWSQKITGGFARVATSKANETLLLFFIIASVSAYGITKLTAENQFIKAFKEDTEIFQGLSVIDNQLGGTTPLDIIIEADPDYNQPVVISDYDDEEFFEEDFFEDETSTYDIGGDSYWYNSYRLKTIDSIHKYLESLEEAGKVVSFSTTMEVLKTLNDDDEIDTFFLSLLYKKVPDDVREALFDPYLSTDGNQLRISFRVFESYPELQRNKLIEKINRDLIETIGLKPSQ
;
A
#
# COMPACT_ATOMS: atom_id res chain seq x y z
N GLU A 1 42.39 0.61 -20.29
CA GLU A 1 41.40 1.11 -21.30
C GLU A 1 40.07 0.43 -20.97
N ILE A 2 39.21 1.13 -20.24
CA ILE A 2 37.80 0.73 -20.09
C ILE A 2 37.18 0.97 -21.46
N ALA A 3 36.69 -0.10 -22.09
CA ALA A 3 36.09 0.00 -23.41
C ALA A 3 34.91 0.98 -23.37
N ASP A 4 34.84 1.92 -24.33
CA ASP A 4 33.77 2.93 -24.44
C ASP A 4 32.36 2.31 -24.57
N GLU A 5 32.25 1.01 -24.87
CA GLU A 5 31.02 0.22 -24.81
C GLU A 5 31.32 -1.21 -24.35
N ALA A 6 30.75 -1.62 -23.22
CA ALA A 6 30.83 -2.98 -22.75
C ALA A 6 30.20 -3.96 -23.78
N PRO A 7 30.85 -5.11 -24.12
CA PRO A 7 30.30 -6.05 -25.09
C PRO A 7 28.98 -6.62 -24.59
N THR A 8 27.95 -6.56 -25.43
CA THR A 8 26.64 -7.14 -25.14
C THR A 8 26.59 -8.62 -25.53
N TYR A 9 25.61 -9.37 -25.03
CA TYR A 9 25.39 -10.76 -25.40
C TYR A 9 25.26 -10.98 -26.93
N PHE A 10 24.84 -9.95 -27.67
CA PHE A 10 24.68 -9.97 -29.11
C PHE A 10 25.84 -9.33 -29.90
N SER A 11 26.85 -8.82 -29.22
CA SER A 11 28.03 -8.23 -29.89
C SER A 11 28.79 -9.29 -30.69
N PRO A 12 29.30 -8.93 -31.86
CA PRO A 12 30.12 -9.83 -32.68
C PRO A 12 31.35 -10.30 -31.90
N GLY A 13 31.53 -11.61 -31.77
CA GLY A 13 32.66 -12.22 -31.03
C GLY A 13 32.40 -12.61 -29.59
N THR A 14 31.24 -12.28 -29.02
CA THR A 14 30.88 -12.68 -27.65
C THR A 14 30.66 -14.19 -27.57
N ASN A 15 31.40 -14.86 -26.66
CA ASN A 15 31.19 -16.28 -26.34
C ASN A 15 29.94 -16.42 -25.46
N LYS A 16 28.85 -16.90 -26.06
CA LYS A 16 27.54 -17.02 -25.39
C LYS A 16 27.53 -17.97 -24.20
N GLU A 17 28.36 -19.03 -24.20
CA GLU A 17 28.47 -19.95 -23.06
C GLU A 17 29.21 -19.31 -21.89
N MET A 18 30.29 -18.57 -22.18
CA MET A 18 30.99 -17.81 -21.13
C MET A 18 30.08 -16.74 -20.55
N ALA A 19 29.41 -15.93 -21.38
CA ALA A 19 28.48 -14.92 -20.93
C ALA A 19 27.32 -15.50 -20.09
N LYS A 20 26.80 -16.67 -20.48
CA LYS A 20 25.78 -17.38 -19.68
C LYS A 20 26.33 -17.82 -18.33
N ASN A 21 27.53 -18.42 -18.29
CA ASN A 21 28.15 -18.84 -17.03
C ASN A 21 28.46 -17.66 -16.12
N GLU A 22 28.93 -16.56 -16.66
CA GLU A 22 29.16 -15.31 -15.93
C GLU A 22 27.86 -14.78 -15.31
N LEU A 23 26.79 -14.66 -16.11
CA LEU A 23 25.49 -14.21 -15.60
C LEU A 23 24.90 -15.11 -14.51
N LEU A 24 25.06 -16.44 -14.64
CA LEU A 24 24.56 -17.41 -13.66
C LEU A 24 25.36 -17.44 -12.35
N ASN A 25 26.65 -17.09 -12.42
CA ASN A 25 27.55 -17.08 -11.25
C ASN A 25 27.81 -15.68 -10.69
N SER A 26 27.32 -14.63 -11.37
CA SER A 26 27.51 -13.26 -10.93
C SER A 26 26.77 -12.98 -9.63
N THR A 27 27.46 -12.43 -8.67
CA THR A 27 26.89 -11.96 -7.39
C THR A 27 25.91 -10.80 -7.58
N LEU A 28 26.02 -10.04 -8.69
CA LEU A 28 25.11 -8.94 -9.02
C LEU A 28 23.83 -9.39 -9.70
N TYR A 29 23.91 -10.34 -10.64
CA TYR A 29 22.78 -10.65 -11.56
C TYR A 29 21.98 -11.87 -11.13
N ARG A 30 22.62 -12.84 -10.50
CA ARG A 30 21.96 -14.06 -10.01
C ARG A 30 20.92 -13.71 -8.94
N ASP A 31 19.74 -14.31 -9.08
CA ASP A 31 18.58 -14.10 -8.20
C ASP A 31 18.08 -12.65 -8.14
N LEU A 32 18.51 -11.81 -9.09
CA LEU A 32 18.01 -10.44 -9.26
C LEU A 32 17.42 -10.22 -10.66
N ILE A 33 18.18 -10.60 -11.70
CA ILE A 33 17.82 -10.45 -13.11
C ILE A 33 17.68 -11.81 -13.77
N ILE A 34 18.44 -12.82 -13.33
CA ILE A 34 18.38 -14.18 -13.84
C ILE A 34 18.19 -15.16 -12.68
N SER A 35 17.30 -16.14 -12.85
CA SER A 35 17.09 -17.19 -11.85
C SER A 35 18.29 -18.13 -11.74
N ALA A 36 18.48 -18.77 -10.59
CA ALA A 36 19.57 -19.71 -10.36
C ALA A 36 19.59 -20.88 -11.37
N ASP A 37 18.44 -21.30 -11.90
CA ASP A 37 18.32 -22.35 -12.91
C ASP A 37 18.48 -21.82 -14.36
N GLY A 38 18.64 -20.52 -14.55
CA GLY A 38 18.80 -19.87 -15.85
C GLY A 38 17.59 -19.94 -16.79
N LYS A 39 16.40 -20.26 -16.28
CA LYS A 39 15.18 -20.37 -17.10
C LYS A 39 14.31 -19.14 -17.06
N THR A 40 14.46 -18.31 -16.03
CA THR A 40 13.70 -17.06 -15.88
C THR A 40 14.66 -15.89 -15.88
N THR A 41 14.31 -14.84 -16.61
CA THR A 41 15.06 -13.58 -16.63
C THR A 41 14.12 -12.40 -16.60
N ALA A 42 14.62 -11.27 -16.10
CA ALA A 42 13.90 -10.01 -16.08
C ALA A 42 14.54 -9.01 -17.08
N ILE A 43 13.67 -8.26 -17.77
CA ILE A 43 14.07 -7.09 -18.56
C ILE A 43 13.66 -5.86 -17.74
N LEU A 44 14.63 -5.11 -17.27
CA LEU A 44 14.39 -3.89 -16.50
C LEU A 44 14.18 -2.71 -17.47
N LEU A 45 13.02 -2.06 -17.34
CA LEU A 45 12.70 -0.83 -18.08
C LEU A 45 12.80 0.36 -17.12
N ASN A 46 13.85 1.15 -17.24
CA ASN A 46 14.00 2.37 -16.49
C ASN A 46 13.15 3.48 -17.12
N LEU A 47 12.18 3.96 -16.35
CA LEU A 47 11.33 5.05 -16.80
C LEU A 47 12.00 6.39 -16.48
N LYS A 48 11.96 7.31 -17.44
CA LYS A 48 12.48 8.65 -17.23
C LYS A 48 11.69 9.36 -16.12
N VAL A 49 12.38 9.79 -15.11
CA VAL A 49 11.80 10.54 -14.00
C VAL A 49 11.37 11.93 -14.48
N ASN A 50 10.27 12.43 -13.93
CA ASN A 50 9.78 13.76 -14.21
C ASN A 50 10.35 14.75 -13.21
N GLU A 51 11.49 15.36 -13.56
CA GLU A 51 12.21 16.32 -12.74
C GLU A 51 11.31 17.48 -12.23
N THR A 52 10.40 17.97 -13.08
CA THR A 52 9.47 19.04 -12.68
C THR A 52 8.55 18.60 -11.54
N LEU A 53 8.09 17.37 -11.57
CA LEU A 53 7.23 16.82 -10.50
C LEU A 53 8.01 16.61 -9.22
N GLU A 54 9.26 16.19 -9.28
CA GLU A 54 10.14 16.03 -8.10
C GLU A 54 10.38 17.37 -7.41
N ILE A 55 10.78 18.39 -8.16
CA ILE A 55 10.99 19.74 -7.62
C ILE A 55 9.72 20.25 -6.91
N MET A 56 8.54 20.06 -7.54
CA MET A 56 7.28 20.47 -6.92
C MET A 56 6.96 19.67 -5.65
N ILE A 57 7.33 18.41 -5.59
CA ILE A 57 7.16 17.55 -4.40
C ILE A 57 8.09 18.02 -3.28
N GLU A 58 9.35 18.29 -3.55
CA GLU A 58 10.31 18.81 -2.56
C GLU A 58 9.87 20.16 -1.99
N GLN A 59 9.45 21.11 -2.84
CA GLN A 59 8.91 22.40 -2.41
C GLN A 59 7.69 22.23 -1.50
N ARG A 60 6.74 21.35 -1.89
CA ARG A 60 5.57 21.04 -1.06
C ARG A 60 5.97 20.47 0.29
N ASP A 61 6.90 19.52 0.32
CA ASP A 61 7.30 18.83 1.54
C ASP A 61 8.11 19.74 2.47
N ALA A 62 8.92 20.63 1.94
CA ALA A 62 9.55 21.72 2.72
C ALA A 62 8.51 22.64 3.38
N LEU A 63 7.46 23.04 2.65
CA LEU A 63 6.36 23.84 3.21
C LEU A 63 5.53 23.05 4.24
N ARG A 64 5.37 21.74 4.08
CA ARG A 64 4.71 20.87 5.06
C ARG A 64 5.50 20.75 6.36
N LEU A 65 6.83 20.62 6.28
CA LEU A 65 7.70 20.62 7.47
C LEU A 65 7.59 21.93 8.25
N LYS A 66 7.58 23.09 7.55
CA LYS A 66 7.32 24.38 8.18
C LYS A 66 5.94 24.45 8.85
N ARG A 67 4.92 23.82 8.25
CA ARG A 67 3.59 23.74 8.85
C ARG A 67 3.58 22.90 10.12
N LEU A 68 4.32 21.80 10.16
CA LEU A 68 4.42 20.94 11.34
C LEU A 68 5.18 21.64 12.48
N SER A 69 6.19 22.44 12.16
CA SER A 69 6.93 23.26 13.14
C SER A 69 6.19 24.53 13.60
N GLY A 70 4.99 24.80 13.04
CA GLY A 70 4.22 26.00 13.38
C GLY A 70 4.79 27.32 12.82
N SER A 71 5.75 27.26 11.90
CA SER A 71 6.47 28.44 11.34
C SER A 71 5.94 28.88 9.97
N LEU A 72 4.81 28.35 9.50
CA LEU A 72 4.25 28.64 8.19
C LEU A 72 3.51 29.97 8.17
N SER A 73 3.86 30.88 7.26
CA SER A 73 3.18 32.16 7.03
C SER A 73 1.91 32.00 6.19
N ASP A 74 1.02 33.01 6.20
CA ASP A 74 -0.22 32.99 5.40
C ASP A 74 0.07 32.96 3.88
N SER A 75 1.16 33.56 3.43
CA SER A 75 1.59 33.49 2.03
C SER A 75 2.06 32.09 1.64
N GLU A 76 2.87 31.46 2.49
CA GLU A 76 3.35 30.09 2.29
C GLU A 76 2.21 29.06 2.37
N PHE A 77 1.17 29.34 3.17
CA PHE A 77 -0.04 28.50 3.19
C PHE A 77 -0.80 28.54 1.85
N LYS A 78 -0.90 29.72 1.22
CA LYS A 78 -1.49 29.82 -0.12
C LYS A 78 -0.64 29.12 -1.16
N GLU A 79 0.68 29.27 -1.09
CA GLU A 79 1.63 28.58 -1.97
C GLU A 79 1.53 27.07 -1.83
N LEU A 80 1.51 26.53 -0.61
CA LEU A 80 1.30 25.11 -0.33
C LEU A 80 0.02 24.56 -0.99
N ASN A 81 -1.07 25.31 -0.92
CA ASN A 81 -2.33 24.93 -1.56
C ASN A 81 -2.23 24.93 -3.09
N THR A 82 -1.54 25.94 -3.65
CA THR A 82 -1.35 26.07 -5.10
C THR A 82 -0.50 24.92 -5.64
N ILE A 83 0.69 24.70 -5.05
CA ILE A 83 1.59 23.61 -5.41
C ILE A 83 0.89 22.25 -5.25
N SER A 84 0.13 22.06 -4.17
CA SER A 84 -0.61 20.80 -3.97
C SER A 84 -1.65 20.56 -5.06
N LYS A 85 -2.30 21.61 -5.57
CA LYS A 85 -3.25 21.52 -6.68
C LYS A 85 -2.56 21.24 -8.01
N GLU A 86 -1.43 21.87 -8.25
CA GLU A 86 -0.62 21.65 -9.45
C GLU A 86 -0.07 20.23 -9.49
N ILE A 87 0.49 19.72 -8.40
CA ILE A 87 0.92 18.32 -8.26
C ILE A 87 -0.24 17.36 -8.56
N LYS A 88 -1.46 17.67 -8.08
CA LYS A 88 -2.64 16.83 -8.34
C LYS A 88 -2.97 16.77 -9.85
N ASN A 89 -2.91 17.90 -10.54
CA ASN A 89 -3.13 17.96 -11.97
C ASN A 89 -2.02 17.23 -12.76
N PHE A 90 -0.78 17.44 -12.36
CA PHE A 90 0.38 16.79 -12.97
C PHE A 90 0.31 15.26 -12.82
N ARG A 91 0.00 14.78 -11.63
CA ARG A 91 -0.20 13.33 -11.37
C ARG A 91 -1.34 12.74 -12.19
N LYS A 92 -2.37 13.50 -12.51
CA LYS A 92 -3.44 13.05 -13.40
C LYS A 92 -2.92 12.84 -14.83
N GLN A 93 -2.14 13.78 -15.35
CA GLN A 93 -1.54 13.66 -16.69
C GLN A 93 -0.54 12.50 -16.76
N GLU A 94 0.33 12.36 -15.75
CA GLU A 94 1.27 11.25 -15.64
C GLU A 94 0.56 9.89 -15.60
N ARG A 95 -0.56 9.80 -14.89
CA ARG A 95 -1.37 8.57 -14.85
C ARG A 95 -1.89 8.18 -16.23
N ASP A 96 -2.44 9.15 -16.97
CA ASP A 96 -2.97 8.88 -18.32
C ASP A 96 -1.83 8.49 -19.28
N LYS A 97 -0.64 9.11 -19.15
CA LYS A 97 0.57 8.76 -19.88
C LYS A 97 1.06 7.34 -19.52
N ASN A 98 1.10 7.00 -18.22
CA ASN A 98 1.49 5.69 -17.74
C ASN A 98 0.52 4.60 -18.22
N ALA A 99 -0.79 4.86 -18.25
CA ALA A 99 -1.79 3.94 -18.76
C ALA A 99 -1.56 3.64 -20.26
N ASN A 100 -1.30 4.67 -21.07
CA ASN A 100 -0.99 4.50 -22.49
C ASN A 100 0.33 3.75 -22.70
N MET A 101 1.35 4.04 -21.90
CA MET A 101 2.65 3.35 -21.96
C MET A 101 2.50 1.87 -21.62
N VAL A 102 1.82 1.53 -20.53
CA VAL A 102 1.54 0.13 -20.13
C VAL A 102 0.78 -0.60 -21.22
N ALA A 103 -0.23 0.01 -21.84
CA ALA A 103 -0.99 -0.56 -22.95
C ALA A 103 -0.09 -0.81 -24.19
N THR A 104 0.81 0.12 -24.50
CA THR A 104 1.75 -0.03 -25.61
C THR A 104 2.73 -1.18 -25.35
N ILE A 105 3.30 -1.25 -24.13
CA ILE A 105 4.20 -2.34 -23.74
C ILE A 105 3.47 -3.68 -23.87
N ARG A 106 2.24 -3.81 -23.38
CA ARG A 106 1.45 -5.04 -23.51
C ARG A 106 1.23 -5.44 -24.97
N THR A 107 0.95 -4.48 -25.84
CA THR A 107 0.78 -4.75 -27.27
C THR A 107 2.05 -5.32 -27.90
N VAL A 108 3.22 -4.86 -27.47
CA VAL A 108 4.51 -5.43 -27.92
C VAL A 108 4.71 -6.82 -27.33
N LEU A 109 4.47 -7.02 -26.02
CA LEU A 109 4.66 -8.30 -25.35
C LEU A 109 3.74 -9.40 -25.90
N ASP A 110 2.52 -9.05 -26.30
CA ASP A 110 1.55 -10.00 -26.88
C ASP A 110 2.08 -10.71 -28.14
N GLN A 111 2.97 -10.06 -28.89
CA GLN A 111 3.60 -10.66 -30.08
C GLN A 111 4.57 -11.80 -29.73
N TYR A 112 5.04 -11.84 -28.49
CA TYR A 112 6.03 -12.80 -28.02
C TYR A 112 5.48 -13.87 -27.06
N LYS A 113 4.21 -13.80 -26.67
CA LYS A 113 3.56 -14.76 -25.75
C LYS A 113 3.64 -16.22 -26.23
N ASN A 114 3.76 -16.45 -27.54
CA ASN A 114 3.94 -17.79 -28.10
C ASN A 114 5.37 -18.33 -27.95
N LYS A 115 6.34 -17.49 -27.57
CA LYS A 115 7.76 -17.84 -27.45
C LYS A 115 8.19 -18.08 -26.00
N ALA A 116 7.57 -17.38 -25.05
CA ALA A 116 7.87 -17.47 -23.61
C ALA A 116 6.66 -17.09 -22.77
N GLY A 117 6.62 -17.53 -21.53
CA GLY A 117 5.74 -16.98 -20.51
C GLY A 117 6.24 -15.59 -20.12
N ILE A 118 5.50 -14.54 -20.51
CA ILE A 118 5.92 -13.16 -20.29
C ILE A 118 4.91 -12.49 -19.37
N PHE A 119 5.39 -11.90 -18.28
CA PHE A 119 4.62 -11.14 -17.32
C PHE A 119 5.16 -9.72 -17.24
N LEU A 120 4.28 -8.74 -17.27
CA LEU A 120 4.63 -7.36 -16.99
C LEU A 120 4.51 -7.12 -15.49
N GLY A 121 5.50 -6.48 -14.88
CA GLY A 121 5.54 -6.16 -13.46
C GLY A 121 6.00 -4.73 -13.22
N GLY A 122 5.98 -4.31 -11.96
CA GLY A 122 6.47 -3.01 -11.51
C GLY A 122 5.36 -2.04 -11.10
N VAL A 123 5.71 -1.09 -10.23
CA VAL A 123 4.79 -0.14 -9.61
C VAL A 123 3.91 0.63 -10.60
N PRO A 124 4.42 1.13 -11.74
CA PRO A 124 3.59 1.85 -12.71
C PRO A 124 2.46 0.99 -13.29
N MET A 125 2.76 -0.27 -13.64
CA MET A 125 1.75 -1.20 -14.17
C MET A 125 0.73 -1.56 -13.09
N ILE A 126 1.17 -1.91 -11.89
CA ILE A 126 0.28 -2.25 -10.75
C ILE A 126 -0.66 -1.07 -10.47
N THR A 127 -0.15 0.17 -10.48
CA THR A 127 -0.97 1.37 -10.24
C THR A 127 -2.06 1.54 -11.31
N VAL A 128 -1.74 1.31 -12.59
CA VAL A 128 -2.70 1.39 -13.70
C VAL A 128 -3.77 0.31 -13.55
N ASP A 129 -3.38 -0.93 -13.33
CA ASP A 129 -4.31 -2.06 -13.20
C ASP A 129 -5.20 -1.94 -11.96
N MET A 130 -4.67 -1.48 -10.82
CA MET A 130 -5.47 -1.22 -9.62
C MET A 130 -6.57 -0.19 -9.88
N ILE A 131 -6.28 0.87 -10.63
CA ILE A 131 -7.29 1.88 -10.99
C ILE A 131 -8.37 1.25 -11.89
N ASP A 132 -7.97 0.43 -12.86
CA ASP A 132 -8.89 -0.28 -13.74
C ASP A 132 -9.76 -1.29 -12.95
N PHE A 133 -9.19 -2.03 -12.01
CA PHE A 133 -9.92 -2.91 -11.12
C PHE A 133 -10.93 -2.14 -10.27
N ILE A 134 -10.56 -1.01 -9.66
CA ILE A 134 -11.48 -0.18 -8.88
C ILE A 134 -12.66 0.28 -9.75
N GLN A 135 -12.40 0.73 -10.98
CA GLN A 135 -13.45 1.19 -11.89
C GLN A 135 -14.40 0.04 -12.29
N LYS A 136 -13.86 -1.11 -12.64
CA LYS A 136 -14.64 -2.32 -12.95
C LYS A 136 -15.44 -2.81 -11.77
N ASP A 137 -14.85 -2.83 -10.59
CA ASP A 137 -15.51 -3.25 -9.35
C ASP A 137 -16.69 -2.34 -9.04
N ILE A 138 -16.53 -1.02 -9.09
CA ILE A 138 -17.64 -0.08 -8.87
C ILE A 138 -18.77 -0.32 -9.87
N GLN A 139 -18.46 -0.58 -11.15
CA GLN A 139 -19.47 -0.81 -12.18
C GLN A 139 -20.16 -2.18 -12.00
N ILE A 140 -19.40 -3.25 -11.88
CA ILE A 140 -19.92 -4.62 -11.80
C ILE A 140 -20.65 -4.84 -10.47
N PHE A 141 -20.00 -4.52 -9.34
CA PHE A 141 -20.65 -4.70 -8.03
C PHE A 141 -21.79 -3.72 -7.83
N GLY A 142 -21.65 -2.46 -8.27
CA GLY A 142 -22.72 -1.48 -8.22
C GLY A 142 -23.97 -1.95 -8.99
N ALA A 143 -23.81 -2.45 -10.21
CA ALA A 143 -24.89 -2.97 -11.02
C ALA A 143 -25.48 -4.27 -10.42
N ALA A 144 -24.64 -5.20 -9.97
CA ALA A 144 -25.06 -6.46 -9.37
C ALA A 144 -25.87 -6.24 -8.08
N ILE A 145 -25.40 -5.33 -7.19
CA ILE A 145 -26.12 -4.98 -5.96
C ILE A 145 -27.45 -4.31 -6.31
N LEU A 146 -27.47 -3.38 -7.26
CA LEU A 146 -28.70 -2.73 -7.70
C LEU A 146 -29.73 -3.75 -8.21
N LEU A 147 -29.31 -4.68 -9.05
CA LEU A 147 -30.15 -5.77 -9.56
C LEU A 147 -30.67 -6.67 -8.42
N PHE A 148 -29.78 -7.08 -7.52
CA PHE A 148 -30.14 -7.87 -6.35
C PHE A 148 -31.18 -7.15 -5.47
N LEU A 149 -30.98 -5.84 -5.21
CA LEU A 149 -31.91 -5.03 -4.42
C LEU A 149 -33.28 -4.92 -5.10
N ILE A 150 -33.32 -4.75 -6.42
CA ILE A 150 -34.58 -4.74 -7.19
C ILE A 150 -35.35 -6.07 -6.99
N VAL A 151 -34.66 -7.19 -7.18
CA VAL A 151 -35.26 -8.52 -7.03
C VAL A 151 -35.73 -8.75 -5.58
N ALA A 152 -34.89 -8.43 -4.60
CA ALA A 152 -35.24 -8.56 -3.19
C ALA A 152 -36.47 -7.72 -2.80
N LEU A 153 -36.54 -6.48 -3.24
CA LEU A 153 -37.67 -5.58 -2.96
C LEU A 153 -38.96 -6.07 -3.67
N LEU A 154 -38.83 -6.58 -4.89
CA LEU A 154 -40.00 -7.17 -5.59
C LEU A 154 -40.54 -8.38 -4.82
N ILE A 155 -39.69 -9.26 -4.32
CA ILE A 155 -40.08 -10.42 -3.51
C ILE A 155 -40.74 -10.00 -2.19
N ILE A 156 -40.13 -9.00 -1.49
CA ILE A 156 -40.60 -8.51 -0.18
C ILE A 156 -41.94 -7.77 -0.31
N PHE A 157 -41.99 -6.79 -1.21
CA PHE A 157 -43.15 -5.93 -1.31
C PHE A 157 -44.26 -6.43 -2.23
N LYS A 158 -43.93 -7.34 -3.16
CA LYS A 158 -44.87 -7.90 -4.16
C LYS A 158 -45.61 -6.81 -4.98
N ASN A 159 -45.09 -5.61 -5.00
CA ASN A 159 -45.67 -4.46 -5.68
C ASN A 159 -44.56 -3.55 -6.20
N PRO A 160 -44.48 -3.31 -7.52
CA PRO A 160 -43.42 -2.56 -8.14
C PRO A 160 -43.35 -1.11 -7.65
N ARG A 161 -44.47 -0.54 -7.22
CA ARG A 161 -44.50 0.85 -6.74
C ARG A 161 -43.62 1.09 -5.50
N TRP A 162 -43.70 0.21 -4.52
CA TRP A 162 -42.90 0.31 -3.29
C TRP A 162 -41.41 0.09 -3.56
N MET A 163 -41.13 -0.82 -4.48
CA MET A 163 -39.79 -1.03 -4.99
C MET A 163 -39.25 0.25 -5.63
N PHE A 164 -40.02 0.87 -6.54
CA PHE A 164 -39.56 2.11 -7.22
C PHE A 164 -39.25 3.26 -6.28
N ILE A 165 -40.06 3.51 -5.26
CA ILE A 165 -39.83 4.58 -4.29
C ILE A 165 -38.53 4.33 -3.51
N SER A 166 -38.36 3.11 -2.99
CA SER A 166 -37.15 2.72 -2.25
C SER A 166 -35.89 2.77 -3.13
N MET A 167 -36.00 2.28 -4.37
CA MET A 167 -34.90 2.33 -5.33
C MET A 167 -34.55 3.77 -5.74
N ALA A 168 -35.56 4.63 -5.92
CA ALA A 168 -35.31 6.06 -6.21
C ALA A 168 -34.54 6.74 -5.08
N CYS A 169 -34.87 6.45 -3.81
CA CYS A 169 -34.09 6.92 -2.67
C CYS A 169 -32.62 6.46 -2.75
N CYS A 170 -32.40 5.18 -3.05
CA CYS A 170 -31.05 4.61 -3.16
C CYS A 170 -30.24 5.25 -4.29
N VAL A 171 -30.83 5.34 -5.49
CA VAL A 171 -30.15 5.90 -6.66
C VAL A 171 -29.87 7.40 -6.50
N LEU A 172 -30.84 8.17 -6.00
CA LEU A 172 -30.63 9.59 -5.72
C LEU A 172 -29.57 9.84 -4.64
N GLY A 173 -29.56 9.00 -3.58
CA GLY A 173 -28.52 9.05 -2.55
C GLY A 173 -27.13 8.80 -3.12
N LEU A 174 -27.00 7.79 -3.98
CA LEU A 174 -25.76 7.46 -4.65
C LEU A 174 -25.31 8.59 -5.59
N ILE A 175 -26.21 9.10 -6.45
CA ILE A 175 -25.89 10.20 -7.38
C ILE A 175 -25.46 11.46 -6.63
N ASN A 176 -26.19 11.84 -5.59
CA ASN A 176 -25.85 13.03 -4.79
C ASN A 176 -24.47 12.89 -4.14
N MET A 177 -24.17 11.72 -3.58
CA MET A 177 -22.89 11.51 -2.89
C MET A 177 -21.74 11.41 -3.87
N THR A 178 -21.86 10.63 -4.94
CA THR A 178 -20.81 10.54 -5.98
C THR A 178 -20.58 11.88 -6.66
N GLY A 179 -21.65 12.65 -6.91
CA GLY A 179 -21.56 14.02 -7.43
C GLY A 179 -20.81 14.94 -6.47
N PHE A 180 -21.13 14.88 -5.18
CA PHE A 180 -20.43 15.66 -4.15
C PHE A 180 -18.93 15.31 -4.09
N LEU A 181 -18.57 14.03 -4.07
CA LEU A 181 -17.16 13.60 -4.09
C LEU A 181 -16.43 14.11 -5.34
N GLY A 182 -17.10 14.07 -6.49
CA GLY A 182 -16.56 14.62 -7.74
C GLY A 182 -16.33 16.13 -7.69
N LEU A 183 -17.28 16.89 -7.14
CA LEU A 183 -17.17 18.36 -6.99
C LEU A 183 -16.04 18.77 -6.05
N VAL A 184 -15.88 18.06 -4.93
CA VAL A 184 -14.79 18.31 -3.97
C VAL A 184 -13.46 17.77 -4.50
N GLY A 185 -13.50 16.94 -5.53
CA GLY A 185 -12.33 16.26 -6.10
C GLY A 185 -11.71 15.26 -5.11
N TRP A 186 -12.54 14.58 -4.32
CA TRP A 186 -12.10 13.57 -3.36
C TRP A 186 -11.80 12.26 -4.07
N PRO A 187 -10.58 11.70 -3.96
CA PRO A 187 -10.21 10.48 -4.67
C PRO A 187 -10.86 9.25 -4.03
N VAL A 188 -11.33 8.35 -4.88
CA VAL A 188 -11.75 7.01 -4.46
C VAL A 188 -10.52 6.10 -4.46
N THR A 189 -10.24 5.45 -3.33
CA THR A 189 -9.14 4.50 -3.14
C THR A 189 -9.66 3.06 -3.17
N VAL A 190 -8.77 2.06 -3.17
CA VAL A 190 -9.15 0.64 -3.07
C VAL A 190 -10.03 0.38 -1.84
N VAL A 191 -9.66 0.97 -0.69
CA VAL A 191 -10.43 0.81 0.56
C VAL A 191 -11.80 1.44 0.44
N SER A 192 -11.88 2.62 -0.18
CA SER A 192 -13.14 3.35 -0.32
C SER A 192 -13.99 2.91 -1.51
N ALA A 193 -13.51 2.02 -2.39
CA ALA A 193 -14.28 1.55 -3.54
C ALA A 193 -15.62 0.90 -3.14
N ASN A 194 -15.66 0.25 -1.98
CA ASN A 194 -16.87 -0.39 -1.45
C ASN A 194 -17.94 0.58 -0.92
N PHE A 195 -17.68 1.91 -0.92
CA PHE A 195 -18.63 2.88 -0.39
C PHE A 195 -19.99 2.84 -1.11
N VAL A 196 -19.99 2.57 -2.41
CA VAL A 196 -21.23 2.48 -3.23
C VAL A 196 -22.17 1.41 -2.66
N ALA A 197 -21.66 0.22 -2.38
CA ALA A 197 -22.44 -0.86 -1.80
C ALA A 197 -23.03 -0.50 -0.43
N LEU A 198 -22.22 0.09 0.42
CA LEU A 198 -22.63 0.50 1.77
C LEU A 198 -23.68 1.62 1.73
N LEU A 199 -23.53 2.59 0.83
CA LEU A 199 -24.53 3.66 0.65
C LEU A 199 -25.87 3.11 0.19
N LEU A 200 -25.87 2.20 -0.78
CA LEU A 200 -27.09 1.58 -1.28
C LEU A 200 -27.80 0.78 -0.17
N ILE A 201 -27.08 -0.02 0.59
CA ILE A 201 -27.61 -0.83 1.70
C ILE A 201 -28.19 0.09 2.80
N PHE A 202 -27.48 1.14 3.18
CA PHE A 202 -27.93 2.07 4.22
C PHE A 202 -29.17 2.85 3.78
N SER A 203 -29.16 3.42 2.57
CA SER A 203 -30.31 4.14 2.00
C SER A 203 -31.53 3.22 1.89
N LEU A 204 -31.30 1.98 1.46
CA LEU A 204 -32.35 0.96 1.40
C LEU A 204 -32.94 0.68 2.78
N SER A 205 -32.11 0.48 3.78
CA SER A 205 -32.55 0.18 5.15
C SER A 205 -33.53 1.23 5.65
N ILE A 206 -33.18 2.51 5.54
CA ILE A 206 -34.06 3.62 5.97
C ILE A 206 -35.36 3.60 5.15
N SER A 207 -35.27 3.50 3.81
CA SER A 207 -36.44 3.55 2.95
C SER A 207 -37.38 2.37 3.14
N VAL A 208 -36.88 1.18 3.42
CA VAL A 208 -37.67 -0.01 3.77
C VAL A 208 -38.40 0.18 5.09
N HIS A 209 -37.73 0.69 6.13
CA HIS A 209 -38.38 0.99 7.41
C HIS A 209 -39.55 1.98 7.26
N LEU A 210 -39.37 3.01 6.44
CA LEU A 210 -40.42 3.98 6.13
C LEU A 210 -41.56 3.33 5.33
N THR A 211 -41.24 2.54 4.31
CA THR A 211 -42.22 1.84 3.46
C THR A 211 -43.06 0.86 4.27
N VAL A 212 -42.41 0.05 5.12
CA VAL A 212 -43.14 -0.94 5.96
C VAL A 212 -44.08 -0.22 6.93
N ARG A 213 -43.64 0.85 7.59
CA ARG A 213 -44.47 1.60 8.53
C ARG A 213 -45.65 2.29 7.80
N TYR A 214 -45.41 2.85 6.64
CA TYR A 214 -46.45 3.48 5.85
C TYR A 214 -47.52 2.44 5.42
N ARG A 215 -47.12 1.24 4.99
CA ARG A 215 -48.01 0.15 4.64
C ARG A 215 -48.84 -0.32 5.84
N GLU A 216 -48.23 -0.43 7.00
CA GLU A 216 -48.91 -0.77 8.28
C GLU A 216 -49.99 0.27 8.61
N LEU A 217 -49.66 1.56 8.55
CA LEU A 217 -50.59 2.66 8.83
C LEU A 217 -51.78 2.69 7.82
N ILE A 218 -51.55 2.43 6.54
CA ILE A 218 -52.64 2.31 5.56
C ILE A 218 -53.60 1.14 5.94
N THR A 219 -53.05 0.04 6.39
CA THR A 219 -53.86 -1.13 6.76
C THR A 219 -54.66 -0.88 8.04
N LEU A 220 -54.06 -0.21 9.04
CA LEU A 220 -54.70 0.08 10.33
C LEU A 220 -55.72 1.24 10.21
N TYR A 221 -55.43 2.24 9.36
CA TYR A 221 -56.22 3.45 9.25
C TYR A 221 -56.60 3.75 7.79
N PRO A 222 -57.44 2.93 7.16
CA PRO A 222 -57.75 3.03 5.73
C PRO A 222 -58.46 4.36 5.38
N ASP A 223 -59.20 4.94 6.32
CA ASP A 223 -60.00 6.15 6.09
C ASP A 223 -59.26 7.47 6.27
N LYS A 224 -58.06 7.42 6.82
CA LYS A 224 -57.24 8.63 7.07
C LYS A 224 -56.65 9.19 5.77
N PRO A 225 -56.54 10.54 5.62
CA PRO A 225 -55.97 11.14 4.44
C PRO A 225 -54.47 10.77 4.30
N GLN A 226 -53.97 10.85 3.08
CA GLN A 226 -52.56 10.50 2.77
C GLN A 226 -51.57 11.34 3.54
N SER A 227 -51.82 12.63 3.70
CA SER A 227 -50.98 13.56 4.49
C SER A 227 -50.82 13.07 5.94
N TRP A 228 -51.90 12.61 6.56
CA TRP A 228 -51.88 12.08 7.92
C TRP A 228 -51.03 10.79 7.99
N LEU A 229 -51.18 9.88 7.03
CA LEU A 229 -50.42 8.63 6.97
C LEU A 229 -48.91 8.90 6.79
N VAL A 230 -48.55 9.81 5.89
CA VAL A 230 -47.16 10.17 5.62
C VAL A 230 -46.54 10.84 6.85
N PHE A 231 -47.27 11.84 7.45
CA PHE A 231 -46.77 12.53 8.63
C PHE A 231 -46.49 11.59 9.80
N ASN A 232 -47.42 10.68 10.12
CA ASN A 232 -47.23 9.73 11.22
C ASN A 232 -46.17 8.68 10.89
N THR A 233 -45.99 8.28 9.64
CA THR A 233 -44.87 7.42 9.22
C THR A 233 -43.52 8.07 9.54
N MET A 234 -43.37 9.33 9.15
CA MET A 234 -42.15 10.09 9.39
C MET A 234 -41.90 10.29 10.89
N ARG A 235 -42.93 10.69 11.64
CA ARG A 235 -42.84 10.87 13.09
C ARG A 235 -42.40 9.60 13.82
N ASP A 236 -43.06 8.47 13.50
CA ASP A 236 -42.83 7.20 14.20
C ASP A 236 -41.45 6.58 13.89
N LYS A 237 -40.88 6.91 12.73
CA LYS A 237 -39.60 6.38 12.28
C LYS A 237 -38.43 7.37 12.38
N TRP A 238 -38.70 8.64 12.76
CA TRP A 238 -37.65 9.64 12.91
C TRP A 238 -36.57 9.21 13.91
N GLU A 239 -36.98 8.94 15.15
CA GLU A 239 -36.03 8.61 16.21
C GLU A 239 -35.28 7.29 15.94
N PRO A 240 -35.90 6.15 15.59
CA PRO A 240 -35.18 4.92 15.31
C PRO A 240 -34.18 5.07 14.15
N CYS A 241 -34.58 5.73 13.07
CA CYS A 241 -33.68 5.95 11.92
C CYS A 241 -32.54 6.93 12.26
N LEU A 242 -32.82 7.98 13.05
CA LEU A 242 -31.79 8.91 13.51
C LEU A 242 -30.76 8.21 14.40
N TYR A 243 -31.19 7.41 15.36
CA TYR A 243 -30.27 6.67 16.23
C TYR A 243 -29.42 5.67 15.43
N THR A 244 -30.03 4.96 14.50
CA THR A 244 -29.28 4.06 13.59
C THR A 244 -28.25 4.83 12.77
N THR A 245 -28.62 6.01 12.26
CA THR A 245 -27.70 6.86 11.50
C THR A 245 -26.54 7.33 12.37
N ILE A 246 -26.82 7.85 13.57
CA ILE A 246 -25.79 8.35 14.49
C ILE A 246 -24.84 7.22 14.92
N THR A 247 -25.38 6.07 15.30
CA THR A 247 -24.53 4.93 15.72
C THR A 247 -23.65 4.44 14.57
N THR A 248 -24.16 4.43 13.34
CA THR A 248 -23.37 4.09 12.16
C THR A 248 -22.33 5.17 11.84
N MET A 249 -22.69 6.46 11.97
CA MET A 249 -21.73 7.55 11.84
C MET A 249 -20.60 7.48 12.88
N VAL A 250 -20.90 7.15 14.12
CA VAL A 250 -19.89 6.93 15.17
C VAL A 250 -18.99 5.75 14.82
N GLY A 251 -19.58 4.65 14.31
CA GLY A 251 -18.81 3.48 13.86
C GLY A 251 -17.79 3.83 12.77
N PHE A 252 -18.22 4.52 11.70
CA PHE A 252 -17.30 5.00 10.66
C PHE A 252 -16.39 6.13 11.14
N GLY A 253 -16.88 6.99 12.04
CA GLY A 253 -16.10 8.04 12.67
C GLY A 253 -14.91 7.51 13.47
N SER A 254 -14.99 6.30 14.04
CA SER A 254 -13.87 5.67 14.73
C SER A 254 -12.66 5.42 13.80
N LEU A 255 -12.89 5.28 12.48
CA LEU A 255 -11.83 5.12 11.50
C LEU A 255 -10.95 6.37 11.33
N LEU A 256 -11.41 7.53 11.82
CA LEU A 256 -10.64 8.79 11.74
C LEU A 256 -9.38 8.76 12.64
N VAL A 257 -9.33 7.86 13.61
CA VAL A 257 -8.19 7.67 14.51
C VAL A 257 -7.18 6.64 13.95
N ALA A 258 -7.48 6.04 12.79
CA ALA A 258 -6.59 5.06 12.19
C ALA A 258 -5.25 5.69 11.75
N GLY A 259 -4.17 4.91 11.76
CA GLY A 259 -2.85 5.33 11.27
C GLY A 259 -2.71 5.33 9.73
N ILE A 260 -3.73 4.84 8.99
CA ILE A 260 -3.66 4.62 7.55
C ILE A 260 -4.55 5.62 6.82
N ARG A 261 -3.95 6.48 6.00
CA ARG A 261 -4.67 7.57 5.31
C ARG A 261 -5.89 7.12 4.48
N PRO A 262 -5.85 6.07 3.66
CA PRO A 262 -7.03 5.58 2.93
C PRO A 262 -8.20 5.19 3.84
N VAL A 263 -7.93 4.69 5.05
CA VAL A 263 -8.96 4.32 6.04
C VAL A 263 -9.59 5.58 6.65
N ILE A 264 -8.78 6.60 6.98
CA ILE A 264 -9.26 7.89 7.46
C ILE A 264 -10.16 8.56 6.41
N ASP A 265 -9.72 8.60 5.16
CA ASP A 265 -10.48 9.20 4.06
C ASP A 265 -11.81 8.46 3.84
N PHE A 266 -11.82 7.12 3.96
CA PHE A 266 -13.04 6.32 3.92
C PHE A 266 -13.97 6.63 5.10
N GLY A 267 -13.44 6.78 6.31
CA GLY A 267 -14.18 7.18 7.49
C GLY A 267 -14.93 8.52 7.28
N TRP A 268 -14.25 9.54 6.77
CA TRP A 268 -14.86 10.83 6.44
C TRP A 268 -15.93 10.71 5.35
N MET A 269 -15.63 9.97 4.28
CA MET A 269 -16.59 9.75 3.19
C MET A 269 -17.88 9.14 3.71
N MET A 270 -17.79 8.09 4.52
CA MET A 270 -18.95 7.40 5.07
C MET A 270 -19.72 8.26 6.09
N LEU A 271 -19.02 8.99 6.96
CA LEU A 271 -19.63 9.87 7.95
C LEU A 271 -20.51 10.94 7.27
N ILE A 272 -19.95 11.64 6.29
CA ILE A 272 -20.67 12.67 5.53
C ILE A 272 -21.84 12.05 4.75
N SER A 273 -21.60 10.88 4.12
CA SER A 273 -22.60 10.19 3.31
C SER A 273 -23.81 9.74 4.11
N MET A 274 -23.61 9.20 5.31
CA MET A 274 -24.69 8.73 6.17
C MET A 274 -25.62 9.88 6.57
N GLY A 275 -25.04 11.02 6.96
CA GLY A 275 -25.83 12.22 7.27
C GLY A 275 -26.60 12.77 6.07
N ALA A 276 -25.94 12.85 4.92
CA ALA A 276 -26.56 13.35 3.68
C ALA A 276 -27.70 12.44 3.21
N ILE A 277 -27.52 11.12 3.25
CA ILE A 277 -28.56 10.14 2.87
C ILE A 277 -29.74 10.21 3.83
N PHE A 278 -29.51 10.30 5.13
CA PHE A 278 -30.58 10.44 6.10
C PHE A 278 -31.47 11.64 5.76
N VAL A 279 -30.88 12.81 5.59
CA VAL A 279 -31.61 14.04 5.23
C VAL A 279 -32.34 13.86 3.89
N MET A 280 -31.66 13.33 2.87
CA MET A 280 -32.22 13.13 1.55
C MET A 280 -33.42 12.17 1.57
N VAL A 281 -33.32 11.04 2.24
CA VAL A 281 -34.42 10.06 2.32
C VAL A 281 -35.61 10.64 3.07
N PHE A 282 -35.40 11.36 4.17
CA PHE A 282 -36.47 11.97 4.95
C PHE A 282 -37.14 13.15 4.23
N LEU A 283 -36.50 13.77 3.24
CA LEU A 283 -37.12 14.77 2.38
C LEU A 283 -37.79 14.17 1.14
N PHE A 284 -37.08 13.27 0.45
CA PHE A 284 -37.57 12.72 -0.82
C PHE A 284 -38.70 11.71 -0.64
N PHE A 285 -38.58 10.79 0.31
CA PHE A 285 -39.57 9.72 0.51
C PHE A 285 -40.99 10.24 0.78
N PRO A 286 -41.23 11.18 1.73
CA PRO A 286 -42.56 11.72 1.97
C PRO A 286 -43.09 12.53 0.76
N THR A 287 -42.19 13.28 0.09
CA THR A 287 -42.60 14.05 -1.10
C THR A 287 -43.03 13.15 -2.25
N ALA A 288 -42.30 12.05 -2.47
CA ALA A 288 -42.67 11.04 -3.47
C ALA A 288 -44.02 10.37 -3.13
N LEU A 289 -44.25 10.04 -1.86
CA LEU A 289 -45.53 9.46 -1.44
C LEU A 289 -46.70 10.42 -1.61
N MET A 290 -46.54 11.71 -1.29
CA MET A 290 -47.60 12.72 -1.42
C MET A 290 -48.06 12.90 -2.88
N ASN A 291 -47.14 12.73 -3.85
CA ASN A 291 -47.46 12.84 -5.28
C ASN A 291 -48.09 11.58 -5.89
N LEU A 292 -48.16 10.47 -5.14
CA LEU A 292 -48.70 9.22 -5.61
C LEU A 292 -50.08 8.95 -5.03
N LYS A 293 -51.00 8.33 -5.80
CA LYS A 293 -52.33 7.97 -5.32
C LYS A 293 -52.24 6.89 -4.23
N LYS A 294 -53.09 7.01 -3.20
CA LYS A 294 -53.29 6.00 -2.17
C LYS A 294 -53.75 4.68 -2.78
N ILE A 295 -53.09 3.57 -2.41
CA ILE A 295 -53.46 2.23 -2.85
C ILE A 295 -53.91 1.42 -1.62
N GLN A 296 -55.05 0.75 -1.73
CA GLN A 296 -55.45 -0.24 -0.74
C GLN A 296 -54.51 -1.46 -0.82
N ILE A 297 -53.95 -1.85 0.32
CA ILE A 297 -53.06 -2.99 0.42
C ILE A 297 -53.92 -4.23 0.73
N VAL A 298 -53.97 -5.17 -0.21
CA VAL A 298 -54.54 -6.48 0.06
C VAL A 298 -53.52 -7.25 0.90
N SER A 299 -53.92 -7.62 2.12
CA SER A 299 -53.08 -8.42 3.01
C SER A 299 -52.85 -9.80 2.38
N THR A 300 -51.68 -10.07 1.87
CA THR A 300 -51.26 -11.40 1.46
C THR A 300 -50.51 -12.05 2.62
N SER A 301 -50.79 -13.32 2.89
CA SER A 301 -50.06 -14.12 3.90
C SER A 301 -48.54 -14.02 3.65
N ASP A 302 -47.85 -13.32 4.53
CA ASP A 302 -46.41 -13.08 4.39
C ASP A 302 -45.61 -14.30 4.86
N TRP A 303 -44.80 -14.87 3.95
CA TRP A 303 -43.80 -15.89 4.29
C TRP A 303 -42.90 -15.46 5.44
N SER A 304 -42.59 -14.16 5.50
CA SER A 304 -41.86 -13.51 6.58
C SER A 304 -42.46 -13.76 7.96
N GLN A 305 -43.81 -13.75 8.10
CA GLN A 305 -44.47 -14.00 9.39
C GLN A 305 -44.25 -15.45 9.88
N LYS A 306 -44.20 -16.43 8.98
CA LYS A 306 -43.95 -17.83 9.33
C LYS A 306 -42.53 -18.02 9.86
N ILE A 307 -41.53 -17.39 9.24
CA ILE A 307 -40.14 -17.44 9.67
C ILE A 307 -39.96 -16.72 11.01
N THR A 308 -40.45 -15.49 11.10
CA THR A 308 -40.35 -14.69 12.33
C THR A 308 -41.06 -15.36 13.50
N GLY A 309 -42.25 -15.93 13.25
CA GLY A 309 -43.00 -16.71 14.23
C GLY A 309 -42.26 -17.99 14.65
N GLY A 310 -41.49 -18.61 13.75
CA GLY A 310 -40.61 -19.73 14.07
C GLY A 310 -39.51 -19.35 15.05
N PHE A 311 -38.76 -18.27 14.74
CA PHE A 311 -37.74 -17.75 15.63
C PHE A 311 -38.29 -17.28 16.98
N ALA A 312 -39.40 -16.56 16.99
CA ALA A 312 -40.06 -16.12 18.21
C ALA A 312 -40.46 -17.33 19.10
N ARG A 313 -40.97 -18.39 18.49
CA ARG A 313 -41.33 -19.61 19.24
C ARG A 313 -40.11 -20.28 19.84
N VAL A 314 -39.01 -20.42 19.09
CA VAL A 314 -37.77 -20.98 19.62
C VAL A 314 -37.23 -20.12 20.77
N ALA A 315 -37.15 -18.80 20.59
CA ALA A 315 -36.67 -17.88 21.59
C ALA A 315 -37.50 -17.87 22.89
N THR A 316 -38.82 -18.02 22.77
CA THR A 316 -39.71 -17.99 23.95
C THR A 316 -39.88 -19.36 24.60
N SER A 317 -39.92 -20.46 23.83
CA SER A 317 -40.15 -21.81 24.39
C SER A 317 -38.87 -22.48 24.89
N LYS A 318 -37.70 -22.09 24.34
CA LYS A 318 -36.38 -22.69 24.63
C LYS A 318 -35.35 -21.64 25.00
N ALA A 319 -35.74 -20.64 25.77
CA ALA A 319 -34.90 -19.49 26.13
C ALA A 319 -33.55 -19.90 26.72
N ASN A 320 -33.53 -20.80 27.71
CA ASN A 320 -32.29 -21.24 28.38
C ASN A 320 -31.38 -22.05 27.45
N GLU A 321 -31.94 -22.92 26.60
CA GLU A 321 -31.16 -23.68 25.63
C GLU A 321 -30.55 -22.75 24.56
N THR A 322 -31.31 -21.75 24.13
CA THR A 322 -30.86 -20.73 23.17
C THR A 322 -29.73 -19.87 23.79
N LEU A 323 -29.86 -19.44 25.03
CA LEU A 323 -28.79 -18.71 25.73
C LEU A 323 -27.53 -19.56 25.90
N LEU A 324 -27.69 -20.84 26.28
CA LEU A 324 -26.57 -21.77 26.40
C LEU A 324 -25.84 -21.94 25.07
N LEU A 325 -26.59 -22.10 23.96
CA LEU A 325 -26.03 -22.21 22.63
C LEU A 325 -25.21 -20.96 22.26
N PHE A 326 -25.74 -19.76 22.49
CA PHE A 326 -25.01 -18.51 22.23
C PHE A 326 -23.79 -18.36 23.13
N PHE A 327 -23.84 -18.80 24.38
CA PHE A 327 -22.69 -18.79 25.27
C PHE A 327 -21.56 -19.71 24.76
N ILE A 328 -21.92 -20.91 24.27
CA ILE A 328 -20.96 -21.84 23.66
C ILE A 328 -20.34 -21.21 22.42
N ILE A 329 -21.16 -20.65 21.52
CA ILE A 329 -20.68 -19.98 20.29
C ILE A 329 -19.74 -18.82 20.67
N ALA A 330 -20.12 -17.99 21.64
CA ALA A 330 -19.28 -16.88 22.09
C ALA A 330 -17.93 -17.36 22.67
N SER A 331 -17.92 -18.45 23.44
CA SER A 331 -16.70 -19.03 24.00
C SER A 331 -15.77 -19.58 22.91
N VAL A 332 -16.32 -20.29 21.92
CA VAL A 332 -15.56 -20.79 20.77
C VAL A 332 -15.03 -19.62 19.94
N SER A 333 -15.84 -18.59 19.72
CA SER A 333 -15.41 -17.38 18.99
C SER A 333 -14.31 -16.62 19.76
N ALA A 334 -14.42 -16.49 21.07
CA ALA A 334 -13.37 -15.89 21.90
C ALA A 334 -12.03 -16.65 21.78
N TYR A 335 -12.09 -17.98 21.79
CA TYR A 335 -10.90 -18.78 21.50
C TYR A 335 -10.37 -18.56 20.07
N GLY A 336 -11.26 -18.43 19.09
CA GLY A 336 -10.87 -18.12 17.70
C GLY A 336 -10.15 -16.77 17.56
N ILE A 337 -10.56 -15.75 18.33
CA ILE A 337 -9.91 -14.42 18.33
C ILE A 337 -8.42 -14.52 18.70
N THR A 338 -8.05 -15.42 19.64
CA THR A 338 -6.64 -15.60 20.06
C THR A 338 -5.76 -16.21 18.97
N LYS A 339 -6.37 -16.74 17.91
CA LYS A 339 -5.66 -17.33 16.75
C LYS A 339 -5.59 -16.40 15.54
N LEU A 340 -6.19 -15.21 15.65
CA LEU A 340 -6.12 -14.22 14.57
C LEU A 340 -4.70 -13.66 14.45
N THR A 341 -4.11 -13.83 13.28
CA THR A 341 -2.85 -13.20 12.88
C THR A 341 -3.15 -12.13 11.83
N ALA A 342 -2.61 -10.92 12.04
CA ALA A 342 -2.69 -9.88 11.03
C ALA A 342 -1.54 -10.10 10.04
N GLU A 343 -1.85 -10.64 8.87
CA GLU A 343 -0.93 -10.76 7.74
C GLU A 343 -1.26 -9.72 6.68
N ASN A 344 -0.22 -9.12 6.13
CA ASN A 344 -0.35 -8.20 5.00
C ASN A 344 0.60 -8.61 3.88
N GLN A 345 0.28 -9.73 3.23
CA GLN A 345 1.02 -10.18 2.04
C GLN A 345 0.43 -9.48 0.83
N PHE A 346 1.21 -8.58 0.22
CA PHE A 346 0.76 -7.75 -0.90
C PHE A 346 0.34 -8.59 -2.12
N ILE A 347 1.06 -9.68 -2.40
CA ILE A 347 0.74 -10.58 -3.52
C ILE A 347 -0.66 -11.20 -3.33
N LYS A 348 -1.01 -11.62 -2.12
CA LYS A 348 -2.31 -12.23 -1.81
C LYS A 348 -3.50 -11.24 -1.84
N ALA A 349 -3.24 -9.95 -1.95
CA ALA A 349 -4.30 -8.97 -2.17
C ALA A 349 -4.90 -9.06 -3.59
N PHE A 350 -4.22 -9.73 -4.51
CA PHE A 350 -4.67 -9.93 -5.89
C PHE A 350 -5.16 -11.36 -6.11
N LYS A 351 -6.10 -11.52 -7.02
CA LYS A 351 -6.62 -12.81 -7.41
C LYS A 351 -5.59 -13.59 -8.24
N GLU A 352 -5.47 -14.89 -8.05
CA GLU A 352 -4.43 -15.76 -8.65
C GLU A 352 -4.42 -15.75 -10.19
N ASP A 353 -5.57 -15.46 -10.83
CA ASP A 353 -5.70 -15.38 -12.29
C ASP A 353 -5.26 -14.02 -12.87
N THR A 354 -4.89 -13.04 -12.02
CA THR A 354 -4.43 -11.72 -12.48
C THR A 354 -2.95 -11.75 -12.90
N GLU A 355 -2.62 -10.94 -13.92
CA GLU A 355 -1.23 -10.79 -14.38
C GLU A 355 -0.31 -10.28 -13.26
N ILE A 356 -0.83 -9.41 -12.36
CA ILE A 356 -0.10 -8.89 -11.20
C ILE A 356 0.31 -10.04 -10.27
N PHE A 357 -0.64 -10.92 -9.90
CA PHE A 357 -0.34 -12.05 -9.01
C PHE A 357 0.67 -12.99 -9.64
N GLN A 358 0.46 -13.36 -10.92
CA GLN A 358 1.34 -14.28 -11.63
C GLN A 358 2.75 -13.71 -11.80
N GLY A 359 2.86 -12.44 -12.22
CA GLY A 359 4.14 -11.76 -12.38
C GLY A 359 4.89 -11.59 -11.06
N LEU A 360 4.21 -11.13 -10.00
CA LEU A 360 4.81 -11.01 -8.68
C LEU A 360 5.23 -12.36 -8.11
N SER A 361 4.44 -13.42 -8.30
CA SER A 361 4.79 -14.78 -7.84
C SER A 361 6.03 -15.33 -8.54
N VAL A 362 6.20 -15.05 -9.85
CA VAL A 362 7.42 -15.43 -10.57
C VAL A 362 8.64 -14.67 -10.04
N ILE A 363 8.51 -13.36 -9.84
CA ILE A 363 9.59 -12.54 -9.26
C ILE A 363 9.93 -13.02 -7.86
N ASP A 364 8.92 -13.26 -7.03
CA ASP A 364 9.11 -13.67 -5.64
C ASP A 364 9.86 -15.02 -5.54
N ASN A 365 9.43 -16.02 -6.28
CA ASN A 365 9.99 -17.37 -6.18
C ASN A 365 11.27 -17.60 -6.99
N GLN A 366 11.53 -16.80 -8.03
CA GLN A 366 12.61 -17.08 -8.99
C GLN A 366 13.64 -15.96 -9.12
N LEU A 367 13.32 -14.76 -8.64
CA LEU A 367 14.18 -13.57 -8.74
C LEU A 367 14.41 -12.89 -7.38
N GLY A 368 14.55 -13.71 -6.35
CA GLY A 368 15.04 -13.28 -5.04
C GLY A 368 14.08 -12.41 -4.22
N GLY A 369 12.75 -12.61 -4.34
CA GLY A 369 11.75 -11.91 -3.53
C GLY A 369 11.18 -10.65 -4.19
N THR A 370 10.10 -10.14 -3.62
CA THR A 370 9.36 -9.00 -4.17
C THR A 370 9.36 -7.77 -3.28
N THR A 371 9.41 -7.94 -1.96
CA THR A 371 9.33 -6.82 -1.02
C THR A 371 10.71 -6.35 -0.62
N PRO A 372 11.14 -5.14 -1.01
CA PRO A 372 12.42 -4.60 -0.57
C PRO A 372 12.37 -4.24 0.92
N LEU A 373 13.46 -4.52 1.61
CA LEU A 373 13.75 -4.08 2.96
C LEU A 373 15.15 -3.46 2.98
N ASP A 374 15.22 -2.20 3.35
CA ASP A 374 16.47 -1.47 3.48
C ASP A 374 16.86 -1.34 4.95
N ILE A 375 18.10 -1.65 5.26
CA ILE A 375 18.71 -1.41 6.56
C ILE A 375 19.70 -0.27 6.37
N ILE A 376 19.51 0.80 7.11
CA ILE A 376 20.43 1.94 7.14
C ILE A 376 21.14 1.92 8.49
N ILE A 377 22.45 1.87 8.46
CA ILE A 377 23.29 1.81 9.64
C ILE A 377 24.14 3.07 9.66
N GLU A 378 24.01 3.85 10.73
CA GLU A 378 24.77 5.06 10.92
C GLU A 378 26.18 4.79 11.46
N ALA A 379 27.07 5.74 11.30
CA ALA A 379 28.37 5.69 11.96
C ALA A 379 28.21 5.67 13.48
N ASP A 380 29.16 5.05 14.18
CA ASP A 380 29.22 5.10 15.64
C ASP A 380 29.31 6.54 16.11
N PRO A 381 28.37 7.05 16.92
CA PRO A 381 28.41 8.43 17.43
C PRO A 381 29.70 8.81 18.15
N ASP A 382 30.39 7.81 18.73
CA ASP A 382 31.64 8.03 19.47
C ASP A 382 32.86 8.10 18.54
N TYR A 383 32.71 7.81 17.25
CA TYR A 383 33.82 7.79 16.28
C TYR A 383 34.45 9.17 16.03
N ASN A 384 33.64 10.23 16.02
CA ASN A 384 34.08 11.59 15.76
C ASN A 384 34.47 12.36 17.04
N GLN A 385 34.56 11.70 18.19
CA GLN A 385 35.12 12.37 19.37
C GLN A 385 36.64 12.45 19.21
N PRO A 386 37.23 13.65 19.28
CA PRO A 386 38.68 13.76 19.34
C PRO A 386 39.17 12.96 20.54
N VAL A 387 40.07 12.02 20.29
CA VAL A 387 40.78 11.33 21.38
C VAL A 387 41.51 12.42 22.14
N VAL A 388 40.98 12.74 23.32
CA VAL A 388 41.73 13.55 24.28
C VAL A 388 42.91 12.68 24.71
N ILE A 389 44.02 12.81 24.03
CA ILE A 389 45.28 12.27 24.49
C ILE A 389 45.57 13.03 25.79
N SER A 390 45.26 12.41 26.92
CA SER A 390 45.73 12.88 28.21
C SER A 390 47.25 12.87 28.18
N ASP A 391 47.84 14.02 28.42
CA ASP A 391 49.27 14.24 28.56
C ASP A 391 49.93 13.04 29.28
N TYR A 392 50.70 12.28 28.56
CA TYR A 392 51.84 11.57 29.10
C TYR A 392 53.08 12.29 28.55
N ASP A 393 53.72 13.04 29.44
CA ASP A 393 55.10 13.50 29.31
C ASP A 393 55.96 12.26 29.01
N ASP A 394 56.51 12.21 27.82
CA ASP A 394 57.83 11.62 27.61
C ASP A 394 58.38 12.18 26.28
N GLU A 395 59.32 13.16 26.44
CA GLU A 395 60.23 13.58 25.41
C GLU A 395 61.12 12.41 25.04
N GLU A 396 61.10 11.99 23.76
CA GLU A 396 62.32 11.63 23.03
C GLU A 396 62.03 11.34 21.55
N PHE A 397 62.50 12.24 20.73
CA PHE A 397 63.22 11.99 19.47
C PHE A 397 62.60 11.09 18.41
N PHE A 398 61.95 11.69 17.39
CA PHE A 398 62.21 11.29 15.99
C PHE A 398 62.13 12.52 15.07
N GLU A 399 63.18 12.65 14.26
CA GLU A 399 63.52 13.74 13.36
C GLU A 399 62.41 14.10 12.39
N GLU A 400 62.20 15.40 12.27
CA GLU A 400 61.58 16.07 11.12
C GLU A 400 62.34 15.68 9.84
N ASP A 401 61.56 15.34 8.86
CA ASP A 401 61.74 15.48 7.41
C ASP A 401 61.21 14.22 6.69
N PHE A 402 59.92 14.17 6.40
CA PHE A 402 59.43 13.51 5.17
C PHE A 402 57.95 13.70 4.86
N PHE A 403 57.12 14.38 5.64
CA PHE A 403 55.68 14.51 5.40
C PHE A 403 55.12 15.94 5.48
N GLU A 404 55.77 16.90 4.92
CA GLU A 404 55.16 18.16 4.52
C GLU A 404 54.76 18.04 3.05
N ASP A 405 53.56 17.55 2.76
CA ASP A 405 52.67 17.91 1.65
C ASP A 405 51.56 16.88 1.33
N GLU A 406 51.10 16.09 2.27
CA GLU A 406 50.02 15.13 1.98
C GLU A 406 48.78 15.27 2.87
N THR A 407 48.52 16.41 3.47
CA THR A 407 47.30 16.65 4.25
C THR A 407 46.06 16.97 3.43
N SER A 408 46.15 16.93 2.11
CA SER A 408 44.99 17.13 1.22
C SER A 408 44.50 15.87 0.50
N THR A 409 45.06 14.69 0.81
CA THR A 409 44.82 13.50 -0.01
C THR A 409 43.87 12.48 0.63
N TYR A 410 43.34 12.71 1.83
CA TYR A 410 42.54 11.75 2.58
C TYR A 410 41.08 12.14 2.81
N ASP A 411 40.52 12.94 1.92
CA ASP A 411 39.16 13.46 2.12
C ASP A 411 38.04 12.44 2.09
N ILE A 412 38.28 11.18 1.76
CA ILE A 412 37.28 10.13 1.78
C ILE A 412 37.76 8.89 2.53
N GLY A 413 39.05 8.68 2.70
CA GLY A 413 39.61 7.54 3.42
C GLY A 413 39.84 7.79 4.92
N GLY A 414 39.97 9.06 5.37
CA GLY A 414 40.31 9.42 6.75
C GLY A 414 39.10 9.62 7.66
N ASP A 415 38.08 10.24 7.17
CA ASP A 415 36.90 10.64 7.98
C ASP A 415 35.67 9.76 7.78
N SER A 416 35.65 8.88 6.77
CA SER A 416 34.53 8.01 6.50
C SER A 416 34.52 6.78 7.43
N TYR A 417 33.46 6.61 8.17
CA TYR A 417 33.32 5.49 9.10
C TYR A 417 33.24 4.13 8.38
N TRP A 418 32.43 4.02 7.34
CA TRP A 418 32.16 2.75 6.66
C TRP A 418 33.14 2.44 5.53
N TYR A 419 33.79 3.45 4.96
CA TYR A 419 34.67 3.30 3.82
C TYR A 419 36.12 3.04 4.25
N ASN A 420 36.35 1.98 5.02
CA ASN A 420 37.67 1.52 5.38
C ASN A 420 37.75 -0.02 5.46
N SER A 421 38.94 -0.60 5.27
CA SER A 421 39.14 -2.04 5.19
C SER A 421 38.75 -2.81 6.45
N TYR A 422 38.82 -2.20 7.62
CA TYR A 422 38.41 -2.82 8.88
C TYR A 422 36.89 -2.98 8.94
N ARG A 423 36.14 -1.95 8.55
CA ARG A 423 34.67 -1.97 8.54
C ARG A 423 34.08 -2.83 7.43
N LEU A 424 34.83 -3.05 6.33
CA LEU A 424 34.40 -3.96 5.27
C LEU A 424 34.13 -5.38 5.80
N LYS A 425 34.89 -5.87 6.79
CA LYS A 425 34.62 -7.17 7.42
C LYS A 425 33.31 -7.17 8.20
N THR A 426 32.96 -6.05 8.83
CA THR A 426 31.66 -5.91 9.51
C THR A 426 30.52 -5.89 8.51
N ILE A 427 30.67 -5.17 7.39
CA ILE A 427 29.68 -5.13 6.29
C ILE A 427 29.46 -6.55 5.73
N ASP A 428 30.54 -7.29 5.48
CA ASP A 428 30.49 -8.66 4.98
C ASP A 428 29.80 -9.61 5.97
N SER A 429 30.05 -9.43 7.27
CA SER A 429 29.39 -10.23 8.31
C SER A 429 27.88 -9.97 8.37
N ILE A 430 27.46 -8.69 8.23
CA ILE A 430 26.03 -8.33 8.16
C ILE A 430 25.41 -8.90 6.90
N HIS A 431 26.09 -8.78 5.76
CA HIS A 431 25.61 -9.29 4.48
C HIS A 431 25.35 -10.80 4.54
N LYS A 432 26.33 -11.58 4.99
CA LYS A 432 26.23 -13.04 5.16
C LYS A 432 25.17 -13.47 6.16
N TYR A 433 25.03 -12.71 7.26
CA TYR A 433 23.96 -12.94 8.21
C TYR A 433 22.58 -12.80 7.53
N LEU A 434 22.37 -11.73 6.79
CA LEU A 434 21.10 -11.50 6.08
C LEU A 434 20.84 -12.55 5.00
N GLU A 435 21.85 -12.99 4.27
CA GLU A 435 21.74 -14.09 3.30
C GLU A 435 21.40 -15.44 3.96
N SER A 436 21.75 -15.62 5.23
CA SER A 436 21.42 -16.84 5.97
C SER A 436 19.98 -16.93 6.44
N LEU A 437 19.20 -15.85 6.33
CA LEU A 437 17.79 -15.82 6.73
C LEU A 437 16.93 -16.51 5.67
N GLU A 438 16.09 -17.44 6.08
CA GLU A 438 15.19 -18.17 5.16
C GLU A 438 14.13 -17.24 4.54
N GLU A 439 13.77 -16.15 5.23
CA GLU A 439 12.83 -15.13 4.77
C GLU A 439 13.46 -14.16 3.77
N ALA A 440 14.81 -14.11 3.72
CA ALA A 440 15.54 -13.21 2.85
C ALA A 440 15.82 -13.84 1.49
N GLY A 441 15.58 -13.10 0.46
CA GLY A 441 15.99 -13.43 -0.89
C GLY A 441 17.31 -12.76 -1.24
N LYS A 442 17.38 -12.06 -2.39
CA LYS A 442 18.62 -11.41 -2.82
C LYS A 442 19.01 -10.28 -1.88
N VAL A 443 20.19 -10.38 -1.28
CA VAL A 443 20.85 -9.33 -0.51
C VAL A 443 21.83 -8.59 -1.42
N VAL A 444 21.83 -7.27 -1.37
CA VAL A 444 22.80 -6.41 -2.06
C VAL A 444 23.31 -5.34 -1.08
N SER A 445 24.61 -5.18 -1.05
CA SER A 445 25.28 -4.22 -0.16
C SER A 445 26.63 -3.82 -0.75
N PHE A 446 27.35 -2.99 -0.06
CA PHE A 446 28.71 -2.67 -0.43
C PHE A 446 29.63 -3.91 -0.47
N SER A 447 29.32 -5.00 0.29
CA SER A 447 30.04 -6.29 0.19
C SER A 447 29.89 -6.89 -1.22
N THR A 448 28.74 -6.78 -1.87
CA THR A 448 28.54 -7.23 -3.25
C THR A 448 29.45 -6.49 -4.23
N THR A 449 29.60 -5.16 -4.06
CA THR A 449 30.55 -4.35 -4.85
C THR A 449 31.97 -4.81 -4.63
N MET A 450 32.33 -5.09 -3.39
CA MET A 450 33.68 -5.55 -3.05
C MET A 450 34.02 -6.94 -3.64
N GLU A 451 33.05 -7.84 -3.72
CA GLU A 451 33.23 -9.14 -4.40
C GLU A 451 33.51 -8.97 -5.90
N VAL A 452 32.75 -8.07 -6.55
CA VAL A 452 33.00 -7.75 -7.96
C VAL A 452 34.40 -7.16 -8.15
N LEU A 453 34.81 -6.22 -7.29
CA LEU A 453 36.12 -5.60 -7.35
C LEU A 453 37.25 -6.61 -7.09
N LYS A 454 37.08 -7.56 -6.17
CA LYS A 454 38.03 -8.65 -5.95
C LYS A 454 38.18 -9.52 -7.19
N THR A 455 37.08 -9.92 -7.79
CA THR A 455 37.10 -10.73 -9.03
C THR A 455 37.82 -10.00 -10.17
N LEU A 456 37.71 -8.67 -10.25
CA LEU A 456 38.43 -7.84 -11.22
C LEU A 456 39.92 -7.66 -10.88
N ASN A 457 40.31 -7.88 -9.62
CA ASN A 457 41.67 -7.76 -9.12
C ASN A 457 42.35 -9.14 -8.88
N ASP A 458 42.01 -10.13 -9.70
CA ASP A 458 42.57 -11.50 -9.61
C ASP A 458 42.45 -12.16 -8.20
N ASP A 459 41.39 -11.82 -7.46
CA ASP A 459 41.09 -12.28 -6.08
C ASP A 459 42.06 -11.78 -4.99
N ASP A 460 42.90 -10.77 -5.28
CA ASP A 460 43.77 -10.15 -4.27
C ASP A 460 42.93 -9.32 -3.24
N GLU A 461 43.40 -9.30 -2.00
CA GLU A 461 42.77 -8.52 -0.93
C GLU A 461 42.84 -7.02 -1.24
N ILE A 462 41.70 -6.36 -1.07
CA ILE A 462 41.58 -4.91 -1.29
C ILE A 462 41.93 -4.20 0.01
N ASP A 463 43.02 -3.44 0.01
CA ASP A 463 43.44 -2.62 1.13
C ASP A 463 42.79 -1.21 1.10
N THR A 464 42.95 -0.46 2.18
CA THR A 464 42.37 0.88 2.32
C THR A 464 42.94 1.86 1.30
N PHE A 465 44.21 1.70 0.92
CA PHE A 465 44.87 2.56 -0.07
C PHE A 465 44.26 2.30 -1.47
N PHE A 466 44.09 1.07 -1.85
CA PHE A 466 43.46 0.70 -3.10
C PHE A 466 41.99 1.18 -3.17
N LEU A 467 41.26 1.10 -2.06
CA LEU A 467 39.90 1.64 -1.97
C LEU A 467 39.84 3.14 -2.21
N SER A 468 40.74 3.92 -1.57
CA SER A 468 40.79 5.37 -1.73
C SER A 468 41.16 5.77 -3.16
N LEU A 469 42.08 5.03 -3.77
CA LEU A 469 42.47 5.23 -5.16
C LEU A 469 41.31 4.92 -6.14
N LEU A 470 40.59 3.83 -5.89
CA LEU A 470 39.43 3.43 -6.67
C LEU A 470 38.35 4.52 -6.63
N TYR A 471 37.95 4.98 -5.47
CA TYR A 471 36.89 5.99 -5.32
C TYR A 471 37.21 7.28 -6.08
N LYS A 472 38.49 7.71 -6.10
CA LYS A 472 38.94 8.93 -6.81
C LYS A 472 39.09 8.76 -8.33
N LYS A 473 39.33 7.54 -8.81
CA LYS A 473 39.61 7.26 -10.23
C LYS A 473 38.49 6.60 -10.99
N VAL A 474 37.49 6.08 -10.30
CA VAL A 474 36.31 5.46 -10.93
C VAL A 474 35.49 6.54 -11.64
N PRO A 475 35.09 6.32 -12.91
CA PRO A 475 34.16 7.21 -13.60
C PRO A 475 32.87 7.41 -12.82
N ASP A 476 32.26 8.60 -12.94
CA ASP A 476 31.07 8.97 -12.16
C ASP A 476 29.91 8.00 -12.38
N ASP A 477 29.68 7.52 -13.59
CA ASP A 477 28.65 6.53 -13.91
C ASP A 477 28.85 5.17 -13.24
N VAL A 478 30.10 4.74 -13.05
CA VAL A 478 30.44 3.51 -12.33
C VAL A 478 30.30 3.72 -10.81
N ARG A 479 30.68 4.90 -10.31
CA ARG A 479 30.50 5.24 -8.89
C ARG A 479 29.04 5.29 -8.51
N GLU A 480 28.21 5.96 -9.30
CA GLU A 480 26.74 6.00 -9.13
C GLU A 480 26.08 4.60 -9.16
N ALA A 481 26.67 3.67 -9.88
CA ALA A 481 26.13 2.31 -9.96
C ALA A 481 26.59 1.39 -8.83
N LEU A 482 27.85 1.48 -8.39
CA LEU A 482 28.47 0.49 -7.50
C LEU A 482 28.70 0.98 -6.06
N PHE A 483 28.79 2.29 -5.84
CA PHE A 483 29.13 2.87 -4.52
C PHE A 483 27.98 3.67 -3.92
N ASP A 484 27.47 4.65 -4.64
CA ASP A 484 26.47 5.60 -4.14
C ASP A 484 25.13 4.94 -3.69
N PRO A 485 24.71 3.77 -4.22
CA PRO A 485 23.52 3.11 -3.71
C PRO A 485 23.67 2.55 -2.28
N TYR A 486 24.91 2.32 -1.82
CA TYR A 486 25.20 1.64 -0.57
C TYR A 486 25.87 2.51 0.49
N LEU A 487 26.49 3.60 0.10
CA LEU A 487 27.20 4.51 0.99
C LEU A 487 26.73 5.94 0.78
N SER A 488 26.56 6.69 1.86
CA SER A 488 26.33 8.13 1.77
C SER A 488 27.59 8.86 1.25
N THR A 489 27.42 10.06 0.71
CA THR A 489 28.51 10.86 0.14
C THR A 489 29.62 11.19 1.14
N ASP A 490 29.30 11.24 2.44
CA ASP A 490 30.23 11.40 3.54
C ASP A 490 30.76 10.06 4.10
N GLY A 491 30.28 8.93 3.58
CA GLY A 491 30.68 7.58 4.00
C GLY A 491 30.26 7.21 5.43
N ASN A 492 29.36 7.95 6.06
CA ASN A 492 28.94 7.73 7.44
C ASN A 492 27.66 6.91 7.56
N GLN A 493 26.90 6.75 6.49
CA GLN A 493 25.72 5.87 6.43
C GLN A 493 25.96 4.73 5.46
N LEU A 494 25.66 3.51 5.92
CA LEU A 494 25.67 2.29 5.13
C LEU A 494 24.24 1.86 4.85
N ARG A 495 23.93 1.58 3.59
CA ARG A 495 22.68 0.96 3.18
C ARG A 495 22.91 -0.50 2.76
N ILE A 496 22.17 -1.40 3.37
CA ILE A 496 22.07 -2.78 2.92
C ILE A 496 20.63 -3.02 2.48
N SER A 497 20.43 -3.43 1.25
CA SER A 497 19.12 -3.71 0.68
C SER A 497 18.97 -5.21 0.45
N PHE A 498 17.83 -5.76 0.85
CA PHE A 498 17.50 -7.12 0.48
C PHE A 498 16.00 -7.24 0.19
N ARG A 499 15.62 -8.30 -0.51
CA ARG A 499 14.23 -8.60 -0.79
C ARG A 499 13.75 -9.69 0.14
N VAL A 500 12.53 -9.56 0.62
CA VAL A 500 11.87 -10.57 1.44
C VAL A 500 10.96 -11.40 0.53
N PHE A 501 10.96 -12.73 0.72
CA PHE A 501 10.02 -13.62 0.05
C PHE A 501 8.62 -13.42 0.63
N GLU A 502 7.72 -12.81 -0.13
CA GLU A 502 6.32 -12.67 0.29
C GLU A 502 5.58 -14.00 0.36
N SER A 503 6.02 -14.99 -0.41
CA SER A 503 5.48 -16.34 -0.41
C SER A 503 5.94 -17.17 0.78
N TYR A 504 6.90 -16.67 1.59
CA TYR A 504 7.39 -17.41 2.76
C TYR A 504 6.24 -17.70 3.73
N PRO A 505 6.05 -19.00 4.13
CA PRO A 505 4.97 -19.37 5.02
C PRO A 505 5.05 -18.64 6.36
N GLU A 506 3.92 -18.08 6.81
CA GLU A 506 3.80 -17.41 8.11
C GLU A 506 4.74 -16.19 8.30
N LEU A 507 5.12 -15.51 7.22
CA LEU A 507 5.96 -14.32 7.27
C LEU A 507 5.35 -13.26 8.22
N GLN A 508 6.03 -12.99 9.32
CA GLN A 508 5.67 -11.95 10.28
C GLN A 508 6.73 -10.84 10.22
N ARG A 509 6.51 -9.84 9.36
CA ARG A 509 7.49 -8.76 9.11
C ARG A 509 7.99 -8.06 10.37
N ASN A 510 7.12 -7.78 11.33
CA ASN A 510 7.53 -7.14 12.57
C ASN A 510 8.51 -8.03 13.36
N LYS A 511 8.26 -9.33 13.43
CA LYS A 511 9.17 -10.26 14.10
C LYS A 511 10.49 -10.42 13.36
N LEU A 512 10.46 -10.40 12.02
CA LEU A 512 11.66 -10.39 11.21
C LEU A 512 12.52 -9.16 11.49
N ILE A 513 11.92 -7.97 11.52
CA ILE A 513 12.60 -6.71 11.83
C ILE A 513 13.16 -6.74 13.26
N GLU A 514 12.38 -7.20 14.25
CA GLU A 514 12.82 -7.32 15.63
C GLU A 514 13.98 -8.33 15.77
N LYS A 515 13.90 -9.47 15.04
CA LYS A 515 14.98 -10.48 14.99
C LYS A 515 16.26 -9.87 14.42
N ILE A 516 16.17 -9.20 13.27
CA ILE A 516 17.31 -8.56 12.63
C ILE A 516 17.94 -7.52 13.56
N ASN A 517 17.15 -6.59 14.11
CA ASN A 517 17.66 -5.56 15.02
C ASN A 517 18.38 -6.17 16.23
N ARG A 518 17.79 -7.17 16.85
CA ARG A 518 18.41 -7.84 17.97
C ARG A 518 19.73 -8.52 17.58
N ASP A 519 19.72 -9.28 16.49
CA ASP A 519 20.87 -10.07 16.07
C ASP A 519 22.03 -9.18 15.57
N LEU A 520 21.74 -8.02 14.96
CA LEU A 520 22.75 -7.02 14.60
C LEU A 520 23.44 -6.44 15.84
N ILE A 521 22.72 -6.24 16.93
CA ILE A 521 23.30 -5.74 18.20
C ILE A 521 24.01 -6.85 18.95
N GLU A 522 23.36 -8.01 19.17
CA GLU A 522 23.87 -9.07 20.07
C GLU A 522 24.93 -9.94 19.41
N THR A 523 24.82 -10.23 18.11
CA THR A 523 25.70 -11.18 17.40
C THR A 523 26.79 -10.46 16.62
N ILE A 524 26.48 -9.37 15.95
CA ILE A 524 27.44 -8.63 15.12
C ILE A 524 28.13 -7.53 15.94
N GLY A 525 27.50 -7.06 17.03
CA GLY A 525 28.11 -6.12 17.96
C GLY A 525 27.94 -4.65 17.57
N LEU A 526 26.91 -4.30 16.79
CA LEU A 526 26.54 -2.91 16.53
C LEU A 526 25.99 -2.26 17.80
N LYS A 527 26.25 -0.97 17.96
CA LYS A 527 25.64 -0.20 19.06
C LYS A 527 24.16 0.06 18.78
N PRO A 528 23.27 0.10 19.78
CA PRO A 528 21.85 0.42 19.60
C PRO A 528 21.59 1.81 18.98
N SER A 529 22.60 2.68 18.96
CA SER A 529 22.56 4.03 18.38
C SER A 529 22.95 4.09 16.90
N GLN A 530 23.40 2.99 16.35
CA GLN A 530 23.73 2.84 14.93
C GLN A 530 22.55 2.27 14.14
#